data_17c3b2de405ad6fe149cb00cc087ec81
#
_entry.id   17c3b2de405ad6fe149cb00cc087ec81
#
_cell.length_a   1.000
_cell.length_b   1.000
_cell.length_c   1.000
_cell.angle_alpha   90.00
_cell.angle_beta   90.00
_cell.angle_gamma   90.00
#
_symmetry.space_group_name_H-M   'P 1'
#
loop_
_entity.id
_entity.type
_entity.pdbx_description
1 polymer ?
#
loop_
_entity_poly.entity_id
_entity_poly.type
_entity_poly.pdbx_seq_one_letter_code
_entity_poly.pdbx_strand_id
1 'polypeptide(L)'
;MIILLSIVVVLLALALITMQGRYVHLKKSIDKGKVSMYDKLRDSEEDKTRLKRQLTQNVAHELKTPVSSIQGYLETIVSNPDIDKETKDQFIQRCYAQSRRLSSLLADISTLNKLDDAPQEYEFQPVNIPDLLQSIQRDVSMQMEAKHVTFRALVDPEVAVDGNPSLLYSIFRNLTDNSIAYGGAGVTITVQVLSERGVFYHFSFSDNGPGVASDPSP
;
A
#
# COMPACT_ATOMS: atom_id res chain seq x y z
N MET A 1 46.67 12.39 -62.58
CA MET A 1 45.26 11.94 -62.53
C MET A 1 45.10 10.62 -61.84
N ILE A 2 45.84 9.58 -62.18
CA ILE A 2 45.70 8.18 -61.56
C ILE A 2 46.03 8.18 -60.07
N ILE A 3 47.06 8.86 -59.60
CA ILE A 3 47.46 8.97 -58.21
C ILE A 3 46.39 9.64 -57.36
N LEU A 4 45.75 10.68 -57.85
CA LEU A 4 44.67 11.39 -57.13
C LEU A 4 43.43 10.51 -56.97
N LEU A 5 43.10 9.72 -58.00
CA LEU A 5 41.99 8.77 -57.97
C LEU A 5 42.22 7.63 -56.96
N SER A 6 43.46 7.11 -56.87
CA SER A 6 43.80 6.06 -55.89
C SER A 6 43.72 6.59 -54.43
N ILE A 7 44.12 7.81 -54.17
CA ILE A 7 43.99 8.42 -52.83
C ILE A 7 42.53 8.56 -52.44
N VAL A 8 41.68 9.02 -53.35
CA VAL A 8 40.22 9.12 -53.07
C VAL A 8 39.60 7.77 -52.78
N VAL A 9 39.94 6.73 -53.52
CA VAL A 9 39.44 5.36 -53.27
C VAL A 9 39.87 4.83 -51.88
N VAL A 10 41.14 5.08 -51.51
CA VAL A 10 41.64 4.66 -50.17
C VAL A 10 40.92 5.43 -49.05
N LEU A 11 40.68 6.74 -49.19
CA LEU A 11 39.95 7.51 -48.22
C LEU A 11 38.50 7.08 -48.09
N LEU A 12 37.83 6.77 -49.19
CA LEU A 12 36.47 6.21 -49.17
C LEU A 12 36.40 4.82 -48.50
N ALA A 13 37.38 3.96 -48.78
CA ALA A 13 37.47 2.65 -48.10
C ALA A 13 37.68 2.78 -46.60
N LEU A 14 38.55 3.69 -46.13
CA LEU A 14 38.74 3.98 -44.73
C LEU A 14 37.49 4.57 -44.08
N ALA A 15 36.78 5.46 -44.75
CA ALA A 15 35.52 6.02 -44.27
C ALA A 15 34.44 4.94 -44.13
N LEU A 16 34.34 4.00 -45.10
CA LEU A 16 33.40 2.85 -45.01
C LEU A 16 33.74 1.93 -43.84
N ILE A 17 35.01 1.59 -43.62
CA ILE A 17 35.46 0.75 -42.54
C ILE A 17 35.13 1.37 -41.18
N THR A 18 35.41 2.68 -41.02
CA THR A 18 35.09 3.40 -39.77
C THR A 18 33.59 3.49 -39.54
N MET A 19 32.81 3.72 -40.59
CA MET A 19 31.36 3.78 -40.51
C MET A 19 30.76 2.42 -40.17
N GLN A 20 31.28 1.33 -40.72
CA GLN A 20 30.88 -0.04 -40.42
C GLN A 20 31.21 -0.40 -38.96
N GLY A 21 32.39 -0.02 -38.45
CA GLY A 21 32.75 -0.20 -37.04
C GLY A 21 31.82 0.52 -36.06
N ARG A 22 31.48 1.79 -36.40
CA ARG A 22 30.50 2.57 -35.61
C ARG A 22 29.11 1.95 -35.63
N TYR A 23 28.65 1.46 -36.78
CA TYR A 23 27.35 0.78 -36.91
C TYR A 23 27.28 -0.49 -36.05
N VAL A 24 28.31 -1.35 -36.11
CA VAL A 24 28.39 -2.57 -35.28
C VAL A 24 28.39 -2.25 -33.80
N HIS A 25 29.15 -1.24 -33.39
CA HIS A 25 29.21 -0.79 -32.00
C HIS A 25 27.85 -0.26 -31.51
N LEU A 26 27.19 0.57 -32.32
CA LEU A 26 25.87 1.13 -32.01
C LEU A 26 24.81 0.03 -31.90
N LYS A 27 24.79 -0.93 -32.85
CA LYS A 27 23.88 -2.10 -32.82
C LYS A 27 24.08 -2.91 -31.55
N LYS A 28 25.33 -3.20 -31.17
CA LYS A 28 25.66 -3.96 -29.95
C LYS A 28 25.23 -3.22 -28.67
N SER A 29 25.31 -1.88 -28.67
CA SER A 29 24.85 -1.06 -27.54
C SER A 29 23.33 -1.07 -27.41
N ILE A 30 22.60 -0.99 -28.53
CA ILE A 30 21.13 -1.08 -28.57
C ILE A 30 20.65 -2.45 -28.11
N ASP A 31 21.29 -3.55 -28.60
CA ASP A 31 20.94 -4.90 -28.21
C ASP A 31 21.17 -5.16 -26.71
N LYS A 32 22.29 -4.65 -26.14
CA LYS A 32 22.53 -4.71 -24.70
C LYS A 32 21.49 -3.92 -23.90
N GLY A 33 21.08 -2.74 -24.38
CA GLY A 33 20.04 -1.94 -23.75
C GLY A 33 18.68 -2.66 -23.74
N LYS A 34 18.33 -3.31 -24.86
CA LYS A 34 17.09 -4.10 -24.95
C LYS A 34 17.09 -5.29 -24.00
N VAL A 35 18.17 -6.08 -23.96
CA VAL A 35 18.29 -7.23 -23.05
C VAL A 35 18.15 -6.76 -21.59
N SER A 36 18.86 -5.72 -21.18
CA SER A 36 18.77 -5.16 -19.82
C SER A 36 17.36 -4.66 -19.48
N MET A 37 16.64 -4.10 -20.45
CA MET A 37 15.26 -3.67 -20.25
C MET A 37 14.29 -4.85 -20.10
N TYR A 38 14.44 -5.89 -20.93
CA TYR A 38 13.66 -7.13 -20.82
C TYR A 38 13.91 -7.86 -19.49
N ASP A 39 15.16 -7.92 -19.04
CA ASP A 39 15.49 -8.52 -17.74
C ASP A 39 14.84 -7.75 -16.59
N LYS A 40 14.89 -6.43 -16.58
CA LYS A 40 14.21 -5.61 -15.57
C LYS A 40 12.69 -5.77 -15.57
N LEU A 41 12.09 -5.85 -16.76
CA LEU A 41 10.64 -6.09 -16.88
C LEU A 41 10.26 -7.47 -16.33
N ARG A 42 11.04 -8.50 -16.68
CA ARG A 42 10.82 -9.86 -16.17
C ARG A 42 10.96 -9.93 -14.66
N ASP A 43 12.01 -9.34 -14.08
CA ASP A 43 12.25 -9.31 -12.65
C ASP A 43 11.10 -8.58 -11.92
N SER A 44 10.60 -7.49 -12.50
CA SER A 44 9.42 -6.77 -11.98
C SER A 44 8.14 -7.61 -12.02
N GLU A 45 7.91 -8.38 -13.09
CA GLU A 45 6.76 -9.28 -13.21
C GLU A 45 6.85 -10.47 -12.22
N GLU A 46 8.05 -11.04 -12.04
CA GLU A 46 8.30 -12.09 -11.07
C GLU A 46 8.07 -11.60 -9.63
N ASP A 47 8.55 -10.40 -9.29
CA ASP A 47 8.32 -9.77 -7.99
C ASP A 47 6.83 -9.49 -7.76
N LYS A 48 6.12 -8.97 -8.75
CA LYS A 48 4.67 -8.75 -8.69
C LYS A 48 3.91 -10.06 -8.43
N THR A 49 4.30 -11.12 -9.13
CA THR A 49 3.69 -12.45 -8.97
C THR A 49 3.96 -13.03 -7.59
N ARG A 50 5.18 -12.87 -7.07
CA ARG A 50 5.56 -13.29 -5.72
C ARG A 50 4.78 -12.55 -4.65
N LEU A 51 4.68 -11.23 -4.75
CA LEU A 51 3.90 -10.40 -3.85
C LEU A 51 2.42 -10.78 -3.86
N LYS A 52 1.84 -11.05 -5.03
CA LYS A 52 0.44 -11.49 -5.16
C LYS A 52 0.20 -12.84 -4.47
N ARG A 53 1.14 -13.79 -4.56
CA ARG A 53 1.06 -15.07 -3.85
C ARG A 53 1.15 -14.89 -2.33
N GLN A 54 2.10 -14.08 -1.86
CA GLN A 54 2.24 -13.78 -0.43
C GLN A 54 0.98 -13.11 0.12
N LEU A 55 0.43 -12.13 -0.60
CA LEU A 55 -0.81 -11.48 -0.24
C LEU A 55 -1.96 -12.49 -0.12
N THR A 56 -2.12 -13.37 -1.11
CA THR A 56 -3.17 -14.40 -1.10
C THR A 56 -3.03 -15.35 0.10
N GLN A 57 -1.81 -15.76 0.44
CA GLN A 57 -1.55 -16.62 1.60
C GLN A 57 -1.86 -15.89 2.91
N ASN A 58 -1.42 -14.64 3.06
CA ASN A 58 -1.69 -13.83 4.23
C ASN A 58 -3.19 -13.59 4.42
N VAL A 59 -3.90 -13.26 3.33
CA VAL A 59 -5.35 -13.11 3.33
C VAL A 59 -6.04 -14.38 3.79
N ALA A 60 -5.64 -15.54 3.27
CA ALA A 60 -6.23 -16.83 3.68
C ALA A 60 -6.01 -17.09 5.17
N HIS A 61 -4.85 -16.78 5.73
CA HIS A 61 -4.55 -16.87 7.15
C HIS A 61 -5.39 -15.90 7.99
N GLU A 62 -5.47 -14.63 7.57
CA GLU A 62 -6.25 -13.59 8.26
C GLU A 62 -7.76 -13.85 8.22
N LEU A 63 -8.27 -14.51 7.19
CA LEU A 63 -9.68 -14.96 7.12
C LEU A 63 -9.93 -16.19 7.97
N LYS A 64 -9.00 -17.15 8.05
CA LYS A 64 -9.17 -18.40 8.78
C LYS A 64 -9.36 -18.16 10.29
N THR A 65 -8.59 -17.25 10.86
CA THR A 65 -8.60 -16.96 12.31
C THR A 65 -9.99 -16.53 12.82
N PRO A 66 -10.63 -15.48 12.26
CA PRO A 66 -11.96 -15.06 12.70
C PRO A 66 -13.02 -16.12 12.44
N VAL A 67 -12.95 -16.84 11.32
CA VAL A 67 -13.88 -17.94 11.00
C VAL A 67 -13.78 -19.05 12.05
N SER A 68 -12.56 -19.53 12.35
CA SER A 68 -12.36 -20.57 13.37
C SER A 68 -12.82 -20.11 14.76
N SER A 69 -12.61 -18.84 15.11
CA SER A 69 -13.09 -18.29 16.39
C SER A 69 -14.62 -18.27 16.46
N ILE A 70 -15.30 -17.84 15.39
CA ILE A 70 -16.78 -17.85 15.31
C ILE A 70 -17.29 -19.27 15.45
N GLN A 71 -16.72 -20.23 14.72
CA GLN A 71 -17.10 -21.63 14.80
C GLN A 71 -16.95 -22.18 16.22
N GLY A 72 -15.80 -21.96 16.86
CA GLY A 72 -15.55 -22.42 18.21
C GLY A 72 -16.53 -21.86 19.25
N TYR A 73 -16.89 -20.59 19.20
CA TYR A 73 -17.88 -20.00 20.07
C TYR A 73 -19.28 -20.57 19.82
N LEU A 74 -19.67 -20.73 18.54
CA LEU A 74 -20.95 -21.31 18.18
C LEU A 74 -21.04 -22.81 18.58
N GLU A 75 -20.00 -23.60 18.34
CA GLU A 75 -19.93 -25.00 18.78
C GLU A 75 -20.08 -25.12 20.28
N THR A 76 -19.40 -24.23 21.04
CA THR A 76 -19.54 -24.24 22.52
C THR A 76 -20.96 -23.93 22.96
N ILE A 77 -21.63 -22.96 22.31
CA ILE A 77 -23.03 -22.63 22.63
C ILE A 77 -23.96 -23.78 22.29
N VAL A 78 -23.78 -24.44 21.15
CA VAL A 78 -24.64 -25.52 20.67
C VAL A 78 -24.44 -26.80 21.49
N SER A 79 -23.19 -27.09 21.86
CA SER A 79 -22.85 -28.32 22.63
C SER A 79 -23.14 -28.23 24.11
N ASN A 80 -23.42 -27.03 24.64
CA ASN A 80 -23.72 -26.81 26.06
C ASN A 80 -25.11 -26.17 26.24
N PRO A 81 -26.21 -26.92 26.23
CA PRO A 81 -27.57 -26.38 26.39
C PRO A 81 -27.78 -25.59 27.70
N ASP A 82 -27.04 -25.97 28.74
CA ASP A 82 -27.13 -25.39 30.10
C ASP A 82 -26.14 -24.22 30.31
N ILE A 83 -25.49 -23.71 29.25
CA ILE A 83 -24.59 -22.56 29.35
C ILE A 83 -25.34 -21.36 29.94
N ASP A 84 -24.75 -20.69 30.92
CA ASP A 84 -25.37 -19.53 31.53
C ASP A 84 -25.53 -18.39 30.49
N LYS A 85 -26.53 -17.55 30.76
CA LYS A 85 -26.91 -16.47 29.83
C LYS A 85 -25.77 -15.47 29.59
N GLU A 86 -25.04 -15.15 30.66
CA GLU A 86 -23.97 -14.15 30.57
C GLU A 86 -22.83 -14.64 29.66
N THR A 87 -22.36 -15.86 29.84
CA THR A 87 -21.36 -16.51 29.00
C THR A 87 -21.83 -16.63 27.53
N LYS A 88 -23.11 -17.03 27.36
CA LYS A 88 -23.70 -17.10 26.01
C LYS A 88 -23.73 -15.74 25.33
N ASP A 89 -24.17 -14.71 26.02
CA ASP A 89 -24.21 -13.34 25.47
C ASP A 89 -22.80 -12.84 25.14
N GLN A 90 -21.79 -13.14 25.98
CA GLN A 90 -20.39 -12.82 25.68
C GLN A 90 -19.89 -13.52 24.42
N PHE A 91 -20.20 -14.81 24.22
CA PHE A 91 -19.79 -15.54 23.02
C PHE A 91 -20.45 -14.96 21.75
N ILE A 92 -21.73 -14.61 21.83
CA ILE A 92 -22.44 -13.94 20.73
C ILE A 92 -21.79 -12.62 20.40
N GLN A 93 -21.43 -11.79 21.38
CA GLN A 93 -20.73 -10.53 21.14
C GLN A 93 -19.36 -10.73 20.50
N ARG A 94 -18.62 -11.77 20.91
CA ARG A 94 -17.35 -12.13 20.29
C ARG A 94 -17.54 -12.59 18.84
N CYS A 95 -18.55 -13.41 18.54
CA CYS A 95 -18.90 -13.80 17.17
C CYS A 95 -19.21 -12.56 16.30
N TYR A 96 -20.00 -11.64 16.83
CA TYR A 96 -20.34 -10.40 16.13
C TYR A 96 -19.10 -9.54 15.83
N ALA A 97 -18.20 -9.40 16.80
CA ALA A 97 -16.94 -8.67 16.61
C ALA A 97 -16.06 -9.31 15.53
N GLN A 98 -15.93 -10.65 15.52
CA GLN A 98 -15.17 -11.37 14.50
C GLN A 98 -15.83 -11.28 13.12
N SER A 99 -17.16 -11.33 13.05
CA SER A 99 -17.90 -11.13 11.79
C SER A 99 -17.67 -9.74 11.20
N ARG A 100 -17.67 -8.69 12.03
CA ARG A 100 -17.33 -7.31 11.58
C ARG A 100 -15.91 -7.22 11.05
N ARG A 101 -14.94 -7.84 11.74
CA ARG A 101 -13.55 -7.90 11.28
C ARG A 101 -13.45 -8.59 9.91
N LEU A 102 -14.15 -9.70 9.73
CA LEU A 102 -14.20 -10.43 8.46
C LEU A 102 -14.75 -9.57 7.33
N SER A 103 -15.84 -8.84 7.59
CA SER A 103 -16.43 -7.91 6.62
C SER A 103 -15.46 -6.79 6.21
N SER A 104 -14.71 -6.24 7.16
CA SER A 104 -13.68 -5.24 6.88
C SER A 104 -12.57 -5.80 5.99
N LEU A 105 -12.04 -6.99 6.31
CA LEU A 105 -11.01 -7.65 5.50
C LEU A 105 -11.48 -7.92 4.06
N LEU A 106 -12.73 -8.34 3.89
CA LEU A 106 -13.30 -8.56 2.56
C LEU A 106 -13.43 -7.26 1.76
N ALA A 107 -13.80 -6.16 2.41
CA ALA A 107 -13.86 -4.84 1.78
C ALA A 107 -12.47 -4.36 1.34
N ASP A 108 -11.43 -4.56 2.17
CA ASP A 108 -10.04 -4.21 1.86
C ASP A 108 -9.53 -5.02 0.66
N ILE A 109 -9.80 -6.33 0.62
CA ILE A 109 -9.43 -7.20 -0.50
C ILE A 109 -10.15 -6.77 -1.79
N SER A 110 -11.44 -6.45 -1.69
CA SER A 110 -12.21 -5.95 -2.84
C SER A 110 -11.62 -4.65 -3.40
N THR A 111 -11.19 -3.75 -2.52
CA THR A 111 -10.54 -2.49 -2.89
C THR A 111 -9.20 -2.74 -3.59
N LEU A 112 -8.37 -3.66 -3.06
CA LEU A 112 -7.11 -4.05 -3.68
C LEU A 112 -7.30 -4.65 -5.09
N ASN A 113 -8.28 -5.56 -5.23
CA ASN A 113 -8.57 -6.16 -6.54
C ASN A 113 -9.04 -5.11 -7.56
N LYS A 114 -9.89 -4.18 -7.16
CA LYS A 114 -10.34 -3.08 -8.04
C LYS A 114 -9.18 -2.17 -8.46
N LEU A 115 -8.24 -1.88 -7.56
CA LEU A 115 -7.05 -1.08 -7.88
C LEU A 115 -6.15 -1.79 -8.90
N ASP A 116 -6.03 -3.13 -8.83
CA ASP A 116 -5.24 -3.92 -9.77
C ASP A 116 -5.91 -4.05 -11.15
N ASP A 117 -7.23 -4.33 -11.16
CA ASP A 117 -7.94 -4.72 -12.38
C ASP A 117 -8.53 -3.52 -13.15
N ALA A 118 -8.92 -2.45 -12.47
CA ALA A 118 -9.58 -1.31 -13.07
C ALA A 118 -9.17 0.04 -12.41
N PRO A 119 -7.88 0.41 -12.44
CA PRO A 119 -7.42 1.66 -11.83
C PRO A 119 -8.09 2.90 -12.41
N GLN A 120 -8.58 2.84 -13.65
CA GLN A 120 -9.30 3.93 -14.32
C GLN A 120 -10.74 4.14 -13.82
N GLU A 121 -11.30 3.26 -13.02
CA GLU A 121 -12.62 3.44 -12.40
C GLU A 121 -12.58 4.38 -11.19
N TYR A 122 -11.39 4.70 -10.68
CA TYR A 122 -11.24 5.64 -9.60
C TYR A 122 -11.18 7.07 -10.13
N GLU A 123 -12.21 7.83 -9.86
CA GLU A 123 -12.20 9.27 -10.14
C GLU A 123 -11.26 9.98 -9.17
N PHE A 124 -10.32 10.73 -9.73
CA PHE A 124 -9.43 11.62 -9.00
C PHE A 124 -10.02 13.02 -9.01
N GLN A 125 -10.01 13.64 -7.83
CA GLN A 125 -10.49 15.01 -7.64
C GLN A 125 -9.70 15.69 -6.54
N PRO A 126 -9.69 17.03 -6.45
CA PRO A 126 -9.09 17.74 -5.34
C PRO A 126 -9.77 17.35 -4.03
N VAL A 127 -8.99 16.81 -3.08
CA VAL A 127 -9.45 16.41 -1.74
C VAL A 127 -8.76 17.29 -0.71
N ASN A 128 -9.54 18.06 0.06
CA ASN A 128 -9.01 18.83 1.18
C ASN A 128 -8.61 17.87 2.31
N ILE A 129 -7.33 17.85 2.66
CA ILE A 129 -6.79 16.92 3.66
C ILE A 129 -7.22 17.25 5.09
N PRO A 130 -7.21 18.50 5.52
CA PRO A 130 -7.78 18.89 6.83
C PRO A 130 -9.21 18.40 7.05
N ASP A 131 -10.10 18.59 6.08
CA ASP A 131 -11.50 18.13 6.16
C ASP A 131 -11.60 16.62 6.26
N LEU A 132 -10.79 15.91 5.47
CA LEU A 132 -10.69 14.45 5.50
C LEU A 132 -10.26 13.95 6.88
N LEU A 133 -9.20 14.54 7.47
CA LEU A 133 -8.69 14.19 8.79
C LEU A 133 -9.72 14.51 9.89
N GLN A 134 -10.44 15.61 9.78
CA GLN A 134 -11.52 15.97 10.71
C GLN A 134 -12.67 14.96 10.64
N SER A 135 -13.02 14.48 9.45
CA SER A 135 -14.03 13.43 9.28
C SER A 135 -13.60 12.14 9.98
N ILE A 136 -12.35 11.70 9.76
CA ILE A 136 -11.79 10.52 10.43
C ILE A 136 -11.83 10.68 11.95
N GLN A 137 -11.40 11.85 12.46
CA GLN A 137 -11.40 12.12 13.90
C GLN A 137 -12.81 12.04 14.51
N ARG A 138 -13.84 12.53 13.80
CA ARG A 138 -15.24 12.39 14.23
C ARG A 138 -15.67 10.93 14.29
N ASP A 139 -15.33 10.14 13.27
CA ASP A 139 -15.74 8.74 13.16
C ASP A 139 -15.09 7.83 14.22
N VAL A 140 -13.90 8.19 14.71
CA VAL A 140 -13.20 7.43 15.77
C VAL A 140 -13.30 8.07 17.16
N SER A 141 -14.08 9.13 17.31
CA SER A 141 -14.14 9.95 18.55
C SER A 141 -14.40 9.12 19.79
N MET A 142 -15.38 8.21 19.76
CA MET A 142 -15.69 7.33 20.90
C MET A 142 -14.52 6.41 21.27
N GLN A 143 -13.79 5.89 20.26
CA GLN A 143 -12.64 5.02 20.49
C GLN A 143 -11.47 5.81 21.07
N MET A 144 -11.26 7.03 20.57
CA MET A 144 -10.25 7.95 21.08
C MET A 144 -10.54 8.34 22.53
N GLU A 145 -11.78 8.67 22.86
CA GLU A 145 -12.19 9.02 24.22
C GLU A 145 -11.98 7.83 25.17
N ALA A 146 -12.41 6.64 24.80
CA ALA A 146 -12.26 5.42 25.63
C ALA A 146 -10.81 5.06 25.94
N LYS A 147 -9.86 5.45 25.07
CA LYS A 147 -8.41 5.19 25.24
C LYS A 147 -7.60 6.45 25.57
N HIS A 148 -8.25 7.60 25.76
CA HIS A 148 -7.62 8.90 26.00
C HIS A 148 -6.62 9.30 24.90
N VAL A 149 -6.92 8.99 23.64
CA VAL A 149 -6.07 9.29 22.48
C VAL A 149 -6.25 10.76 22.09
N THR A 150 -5.13 11.45 21.81
CA THR A 150 -5.12 12.80 21.26
C THR A 150 -4.78 12.77 19.78
N PHE A 151 -5.53 13.48 18.93
CA PHE A 151 -5.24 13.60 17.51
C PHE A 151 -4.84 15.03 17.16
N ARG A 152 -3.70 15.22 16.51
CA ARG A 152 -3.15 16.52 16.09
C ARG A 152 -2.97 16.54 14.59
N ALA A 153 -3.73 17.34 13.87
CA ALA A 153 -3.55 17.64 12.46
C ALA A 153 -2.77 18.97 12.34
N LEU A 154 -1.50 18.88 11.98
CA LEU A 154 -0.61 20.02 11.72
C LEU A 154 -0.49 20.20 10.20
N VAL A 155 -1.63 20.44 9.56
CA VAL A 155 -1.81 20.58 8.11
C VAL A 155 -2.51 21.90 7.86
N ASP A 156 -1.98 22.69 6.92
CA ASP A 156 -2.57 23.97 6.55
C ASP A 156 -3.99 23.77 5.99
N PRO A 157 -4.96 24.63 6.33
CA PRO A 157 -6.36 24.50 5.90
C PRO A 157 -6.56 24.43 4.39
N GLU A 158 -5.63 24.96 3.59
CA GLU A 158 -5.73 24.99 2.12
C GLU A 158 -5.06 23.79 1.44
N VAL A 159 -4.46 22.86 2.20
CA VAL A 159 -3.80 21.68 1.62
C VAL A 159 -4.83 20.74 0.99
N ALA A 160 -4.77 20.66 -0.32
CA ALA A 160 -5.56 19.73 -1.12
C ALA A 160 -4.65 18.88 -2.01
N VAL A 161 -5.02 17.63 -2.24
CA VAL A 161 -4.31 16.72 -3.14
C VAL A 161 -5.27 16.12 -4.15
N ASP A 162 -4.81 15.94 -5.37
CA ASP A 162 -5.56 15.19 -6.37
C ASP A 162 -5.55 13.71 -6.02
N GLY A 163 -6.72 13.16 -5.74
CA GLY A 163 -6.84 11.78 -5.31
C GLY A 163 -8.28 11.29 -5.27
N ASN A 164 -8.43 9.99 -5.05
CA ASN A 164 -9.76 9.44 -4.78
C ASN A 164 -10.08 9.59 -3.28
N PRO A 165 -11.20 10.26 -2.91
CA PRO A 165 -11.54 10.53 -1.51
C PRO A 165 -11.63 9.28 -0.64
N SER A 166 -12.21 8.18 -1.18
CA SER A 166 -12.39 6.94 -0.43
C SER A 166 -11.04 6.24 -0.15
N LEU A 167 -10.13 6.26 -1.12
CA LEU A 167 -8.79 5.69 -0.94
C LEU A 167 -7.96 6.49 0.05
N LEU A 168 -7.96 7.82 -0.06
CA LEU A 168 -7.28 8.70 0.88
C LEU A 168 -7.84 8.55 2.29
N TYR A 169 -9.17 8.49 2.42
CA TYR A 169 -9.83 8.22 3.69
C TYR A 169 -9.37 6.88 4.27
N SER A 170 -9.35 5.80 3.47
CA SER A 170 -8.90 4.47 3.91
C SER A 170 -7.46 4.47 4.40
N ILE A 171 -6.55 5.19 3.73
CA ILE A 171 -5.15 5.29 4.15
C ILE A 171 -5.04 5.91 5.55
N PHE A 172 -5.57 7.12 5.74
CA PHE A 172 -5.46 7.81 7.02
C PHE A 172 -6.28 7.14 8.12
N ARG A 173 -7.43 6.53 7.77
CA ARG A 173 -8.25 5.79 8.71
C ARG A 173 -7.54 4.53 9.23
N ASN A 174 -6.92 3.73 8.36
CA ASN A 174 -6.17 2.54 8.75
C ASN A 174 -4.97 2.88 9.64
N LEU A 175 -4.24 3.95 9.32
CA LEU A 175 -3.16 4.43 10.17
C LEU A 175 -3.67 4.88 11.55
N THR A 176 -4.80 5.57 11.59
CA THR A 176 -5.43 6.02 12.84
C THR A 176 -5.92 4.84 13.68
N ASP A 177 -6.62 3.87 13.07
CA ASP A 177 -7.09 2.66 13.75
C ASP A 177 -5.91 1.84 14.31
N ASN A 178 -4.80 1.73 13.59
CA ASN A 178 -3.58 1.07 14.06
C ASN A 178 -2.99 1.78 15.28
N SER A 179 -2.86 3.10 15.26
CA SER A 179 -2.36 3.86 16.40
C SER A 179 -3.29 3.74 17.63
N ILE A 180 -4.62 3.75 17.43
CA ILE A 180 -5.59 3.53 18.50
C ILE A 180 -5.50 2.09 19.05
N ALA A 181 -5.30 1.11 18.17
CA ALA A 181 -5.25 -0.31 18.57
C ALA A 181 -3.97 -0.65 19.34
N TYR A 182 -2.82 -0.20 18.84
CA TYR A 182 -1.50 -0.66 19.28
C TYR A 182 -0.66 0.40 20.01
N GLY A 183 -1.00 1.68 19.90
CA GLY A 183 -0.24 2.79 20.50
C GLY A 183 -0.37 2.88 22.04
N GLY A 184 -1.35 2.18 22.62
CA GLY A 184 -1.60 2.24 24.07
C GLY A 184 -2.55 3.37 24.48
N ALA A 185 -2.83 3.44 25.77
CA ALA A 185 -3.67 4.51 26.33
C ALA A 185 -2.93 5.85 26.39
N GLY A 186 -3.61 6.94 26.09
CA GLY A 186 -3.05 8.29 26.15
C GLY A 186 -2.11 8.63 24.98
N VAL A 187 -2.07 7.80 23.93
CA VAL A 187 -1.22 8.06 22.76
C VAL A 187 -1.63 9.33 22.04
N THR A 188 -0.65 10.06 21.51
CA THR A 188 -0.87 11.21 20.65
C THR A 188 -0.53 10.86 19.21
N ILE A 189 -1.52 10.94 18.33
CA ILE A 189 -1.36 10.79 16.89
C ILE A 189 -1.09 12.17 16.30
N THR A 190 -0.08 12.28 15.43
CA THR A 190 0.27 13.54 14.76
C THR A 190 0.34 13.31 13.25
N VAL A 191 -0.41 14.12 12.51
CA VAL A 191 -0.34 14.19 11.04
C VAL A 191 0.18 15.56 10.66
N GLN A 192 1.25 15.61 9.85
CA GLN A 192 1.85 16.89 9.44
C GLN A 192 2.39 16.82 8.02
N VAL A 193 2.45 17.98 7.37
CA VAL A 193 3.17 18.17 6.11
C VAL A 193 4.63 18.43 6.41
N LEU A 194 5.53 17.56 5.93
CA LEU A 194 6.99 17.72 6.12
C LEU A 194 7.61 18.66 5.09
N SER A 195 7.15 18.56 3.85
CA SER A 195 7.66 19.39 2.76
C SER A 195 6.66 19.45 1.61
N GLU A 196 6.69 20.59 0.92
CA GLU A 196 6.05 20.78 -0.37
C GLU A 196 7.17 20.86 -1.41
N ARG A 197 7.12 20.00 -2.43
CA ARG A 197 8.09 20.00 -3.54
C ARG A 197 7.35 20.03 -4.85
N GLY A 198 7.20 21.22 -5.40
CA GLY A 198 6.48 21.43 -6.66
C GLY A 198 5.01 21.03 -6.54
N VAL A 199 4.62 19.92 -7.16
CA VAL A 199 3.24 19.39 -7.14
C VAL A 199 3.00 18.28 -6.12
N PHE A 200 3.97 17.99 -5.24
CA PHE A 200 3.88 16.88 -4.27
C PHE A 200 3.95 17.38 -2.83
N TYR A 201 3.05 16.86 -2.00
CA TYR A 201 3.13 16.98 -0.55
C TYR A 201 3.70 15.70 0.06
N HIS A 202 4.61 15.86 1.02
CA HIS A 202 5.09 14.78 1.86
C HIS A 202 4.43 14.85 3.23
N PHE A 203 3.58 13.88 3.53
CA PHE A 203 2.95 13.77 4.84
C PHE A 203 3.74 12.86 5.77
N SER A 204 3.80 13.23 7.04
CA SER A 204 4.19 12.35 8.13
C SER A 204 2.97 12.02 8.95
N PHE A 205 2.77 10.74 9.20
CA PHE A 205 1.82 10.22 10.17
C PHE A 205 2.61 9.48 11.26
N SER A 206 2.47 9.89 12.51
CA SER A 206 3.23 9.33 13.62
C SER A 206 2.39 9.27 14.89
N ASP A 207 2.70 8.33 15.74
CA ASP A 207 2.23 8.28 17.11
C ASP A 207 3.41 8.19 18.10
N ASN A 208 3.15 8.46 19.35
CA ASN A 208 4.14 8.38 20.44
C ASN A 208 3.98 7.08 21.26
N GLY A 209 3.38 6.06 20.70
CA GLY A 209 3.23 4.75 21.31
C GLY A 209 4.56 3.97 21.41
N PRO A 210 4.53 2.74 21.92
CA PRO A 210 5.73 1.92 22.14
C PRO A 210 6.45 1.47 20.87
N GLY A 211 5.84 1.74 19.69
CA GLY A 211 6.37 1.29 18.41
C GLY A 211 6.19 -0.22 18.18
N VAL A 212 6.71 -0.68 17.05
CA VAL A 212 6.77 -2.10 16.73
C VAL A 212 8.02 -2.68 17.38
N ALA A 213 7.86 -3.74 18.20
CA ALA A 213 9.00 -4.45 18.75
C ALA A 213 9.92 -4.89 17.61
N SER A 214 11.18 -4.51 17.67
CA SER A 214 12.20 -5.03 16.78
C SER A 214 12.45 -6.48 17.16
N ASP A 215 11.59 -7.38 16.67
CA ASP A 215 11.84 -8.80 16.76
C ASP A 215 12.83 -9.15 15.65
N PRO A 216 14.02 -9.63 15.95
CA PRO A 216 14.85 -10.30 15.00
C PRO A 216 14.26 -11.69 14.80
N SER A 217 13.20 -11.79 14.01
CA SER A 217 12.65 -13.08 13.63
C SER A 217 13.68 -13.86 12.84
N PRO A 218 13.84 -15.16 13.11
CA PRO A 218 14.86 -16.02 12.56
C PRO A 218 14.75 -16.22 11.06
#